data_c585e7e336ae2983511f8189798a5ad0
#
_entry.id   c585e7e336ae2983511f8189798a5ad0
#
_cell.length_a   1.000
_cell.length_b   1.000
_cell.length_c   1.000
_cell.angle_alpha   90.00
_cell.angle_beta   90.00
_cell.angle_gamma   90.00
#
_symmetry.space_group_name_H-M   'P 1'
#
loop_
_entity.id
_entity.type
_entity.pdbx_description
1 polymer ?
#
loop_
_entity_poly.entity_id
_entity_poly.type
_entity_poly.pdbx_seq_one_letter_code
_entity_poly.pdbx_strand_id
1 'polypeptide(L)'
;MLKYFDDILGKDLSFSVLFEFLFYFSVRITPDALPLAVLLSSIMTFGNLGENNELTAIKSSGISLVRTLFPLFIISILISLFAFYSNNNFVPKANLKALSLLYDIKRKKPTMDLKEGQFYSGIPGYTIKANQKITDELLKDVMIYDHVTYQGNNRVILSDSAYMYSILDNRYLVFELYDGSSYTEVPSESSRIKYINQFYRNNFSFMKLIFDMSSFDLKRTKEELFAGDYRMKNTNELINSIDSLRFNQSKQKYIMLKNSSSFYDYHMKDKFILPYEVKIIRSEFQEDNLVKDYFTNNDSIINLSDSFMNFTSKSFDYDRSTYSRALNTARNIKTNLSINSARIKSQNFEINKNEIELIKKYAQAFACFSMFLIGAPLGSLIKRGGIGVPVIISIAFYIIYYVLNILGIKWAREDIISAELAAWMSNIILFPIGLFFLYHSRKDSRIFEINIKDYITSKVSKIKKITKSF
;
A
#
# COMPACT_ATOMS: atom_id res chain seq x y z
N MET A 1 6.19 -7.58 -10.13
CA MET A 1 5.75 -8.27 -11.36
C MET A 1 5.21 -9.66 -11.05
N LEU A 2 5.98 -10.56 -10.47
CA LEU A 2 5.54 -11.93 -10.14
C LEU A 2 4.22 -12.00 -9.37
N LYS A 3 3.96 -11.06 -8.45
CA LYS A 3 2.70 -10.99 -7.68
C LYS A 3 1.43 -10.84 -8.54
N TYR A 4 1.54 -10.29 -9.74
CA TYR A 4 0.39 -10.04 -10.64
C TYR A 4 0.37 -10.99 -11.82
N PHE A 5 1.28 -11.97 -11.83
CA PHE A 5 1.42 -12.91 -12.93
C PHE A 5 0.16 -13.79 -13.09
N ASP A 6 -0.38 -14.28 -11.97
CA ASP A 6 -1.60 -15.07 -11.94
C ASP A 6 -2.84 -14.26 -12.38
N ASP A 7 -2.84 -12.94 -12.14
CA ASP A 7 -3.91 -12.03 -12.59
C ASP A 7 -3.88 -11.77 -14.10
N ILE A 8 -2.76 -12.02 -14.77
CA ILE A 8 -2.52 -11.76 -16.19
C ILE A 8 -2.68 -13.04 -17.03
N LEU A 9 -2.22 -14.17 -16.49
CA LEU A 9 -2.29 -15.46 -17.19
C LEU A 9 -3.74 -15.90 -17.45
N GLY A 10 -3.95 -16.49 -18.62
CA GLY A 10 -5.25 -17.05 -19.00
C GLY A 10 -6.34 -16.04 -19.35
N LYS A 11 -6.00 -14.74 -19.49
CA LYS A 11 -6.98 -13.69 -19.79
C LYS A 11 -6.96 -13.19 -21.24
N ASP A 12 -6.19 -13.79 -22.09
CA ASP A 12 -6.10 -13.47 -23.53
C ASP A 12 -5.98 -11.96 -23.78
N LEU A 13 -4.94 -11.37 -23.16
CA LEU A 13 -4.65 -9.93 -23.27
C LEU A 13 -3.87 -9.65 -24.55
N SER A 14 -4.25 -8.61 -25.29
CA SER A 14 -3.48 -8.17 -26.45
C SER A 14 -2.07 -7.77 -26.01
N PHE A 15 -1.08 -8.03 -26.86
CA PHE A 15 0.32 -7.67 -26.61
C PHE A 15 0.50 -6.17 -26.33
N SER A 16 -0.30 -5.31 -26.97
CA SER A 16 -0.30 -3.87 -26.74
C SER A 16 -0.67 -3.51 -25.29
N VAL A 17 -1.70 -4.14 -24.73
CA VAL A 17 -2.13 -3.91 -23.34
C VAL A 17 -1.06 -4.37 -22.36
N LEU A 18 -0.44 -5.51 -22.64
CA LEU A 18 0.64 -6.06 -21.82
C LEU A 18 1.87 -5.13 -21.82
N PHE A 19 2.27 -4.65 -23.02
CA PHE A 19 3.37 -3.70 -23.15
C PHE A 19 3.08 -2.38 -22.43
N GLU A 20 1.86 -1.84 -22.59
CA GLU A 20 1.42 -0.64 -21.89
C GLU A 20 1.49 -0.80 -20.35
N PHE A 21 1.01 -1.92 -19.84
CA PHE A 21 1.10 -2.23 -18.41
C PHE A 21 2.54 -2.32 -17.92
N LEU A 22 3.40 -3.04 -18.65
CA LEU A 22 4.82 -3.19 -18.33
C LEU A 22 5.55 -1.85 -18.34
N PHE A 23 5.24 -0.98 -19.31
CA PHE A 23 5.84 0.34 -19.42
C PHE A 23 5.50 1.22 -18.20
N TYR A 24 4.20 1.37 -17.88
CA TYR A 24 3.81 2.18 -16.72
C TYR A 24 4.30 1.58 -15.40
N PHE A 25 4.33 0.27 -15.30
CA PHE A 25 4.85 -0.40 -14.11
C PHE A 25 6.37 -0.20 -13.95
N SER A 26 7.11 -0.17 -15.05
CA SER A 26 8.55 0.13 -15.05
C SER A 26 8.83 1.57 -14.59
N VAL A 27 8.08 2.54 -15.11
CA VAL A 27 8.18 3.95 -14.67
C VAL A 27 7.89 4.07 -13.17
N ARG A 28 6.90 3.34 -12.66
CA ARG A 28 6.55 3.32 -11.25
C ARG A 28 7.69 2.84 -10.34
N ILE A 29 8.46 1.83 -10.79
CA ILE A 29 9.54 1.23 -9.99
C ILE A 29 10.84 2.04 -10.10
N THR A 30 10.98 2.88 -11.12
CA THR A 30 12.21 3.64 -11.39
C THR A 30 12.77 4.37 -10.18
N PRO A 31 12.01 5.12 -9.35
CA PRO A 31 12.57 5.82 -8.19
C PRO A 31 13.15 4.90 -7.12
N ASP A 32 12.58 3.70 -6.96
CA ASP A 32 13.08 2.71 -6.01
C ASP A 32 14.35 2.00 -6.55
N ALA A 33 14.48 1.86 -7.87
CA ALA A 33 15.61 1.20 -8.52
C ALA A 33 16.84 2.13 -8.73
N LEU A 34 16.62 3.44 -8.89
CA LEU A 34 17.69 4.40 -9.15
C LEU A 34 18.80 4.41 -8.10
N PRO A 35 18.53 4.38 -6.77
CA PRO A 35 19.59 4.32 -5.77
C PRO A 35 20.50 3.10 -5.91
N LEU A 36 19.91 1.92 -6.24
CA LEU A 36 20.68 0.70 -6.52
C LEU A 36 21.54 0.86 -7.77
N ALA A 37 20.98 1.39 -8.84
CA ALA A 37 21.69 1.58 -10.09
C ALA A 37 22.91 2.52 -9.92
N VAL A 38 22.72 3.63 -9.19
CA VAL A 38 23.82 4.57 -8.88
C VAL A 38 24.88 3.91 -8.00
N LEU A 39 24.48 3.16 -6.98
CA LEU A 39 25.40 2.43 -6.11
C LEU A 39 26.24 1.42 -6.90
N LEU A 40 25.57 0.56 -7.67
CA LEU A 40 26.22 -0.47 -8.47
C LEU A 40 27.16 0.13 -9.50
N SER A 41 26.69 1.10 -10.28
CA SER A 41 27.49 1.79 -11.30
C SER A 41 28.72 2.46 -10.70
N SER A 42 28.58 3.16 -9.57
CA SER A 42 29.69 3.83 -8.92
C SER A 42 30.73 2.86 -8.36
N ILE A 43 30.29 1.76 -7.69
CA ILE A 43 31.23 0.72 -7.20
C ILE A 43 31.95 0.04 -8.36
N MET A 44 31.23 -0.32 -9.44
CA MET A 44 31.84 -0.97 -10.60
C MET A 44 32.83 -0.05 -11.30
N THR A 45 32.53 1.22 -11.50
CA THR A 45 33.41 2.18 -12.17
C THR A 45 34.69 2.34 -11.37
N PHE A 46 34.62 2.64 -10.10
CA PHE A 46 35.80 2.85 -9.26
C PHE A 46 36.52 1.54 -8.89
N GLY A 47 35.77 0.44 -8.80
CA GLY A 47 36.34 -0.90 -8.63
C GLY A 47 37.21 -1.31 -9.84
N ASN A 48 36.70 -1.09 -11.05
CA ASN A 48 37.46 -1.38 -12.28
C ASN A 48 38.70 -0.50 -12.42
N LEU A 49 38.60 0.81 -12.15
CA LEU A 49 39.75 1.71 -12.10
C LEU A 49 40.79 1.28 -11.05
N GLY A 50 40.32 0.74 -9.91
CA GLY A 50 41.20 0.22 -8.86
C GLY A 50 41.88 -1.09 -9.25
N GLU A 51 41.17 -2.03 -9.84
CA GLU A 51 41.64 -3.34 -10.27
C GLU A 51 42.70 -3.23 -11.40
N ASN A 52 42.46 -2.34 -12.35
CA ASN A 52 43.44 -2.08 -13.46
C ASN A 52 44.59 -1.16 -13.06
N ASN A 53 44.74 -0.80 -11.79
CA ASN A 53 45.73 0.16 -11.28
C ASN A 53 45.65 1.58 -11.88
N GLU A 54 44.63 1.90 -12.65
CA GLU A 54 44.41 3.22 -13.24
C GLU A 54 44.22 4.31 -12.16
N LEU A 55 43.46 3.98 -11.12
CA LEU A 55 43.29 4.87 -9.98
C LEU A 55 44.59 5.15 -9.24
N THR A 56 45.48 4.14 -9.18
CA THR A 56 46.82 4.29 -8.60
C THR A 56 47.71 5.20 -9.47
N ALA A 57 47.66 5.02 -10.79
CA ALA A 57 48.37 5.89 -11.73
C ALA A 57 47.89 7.35 -11.66
N ILE A 58 46.57 7.59 -11.56
CA ILE A 58 46.00 8.92 -11.38
C ILE A 58 46.47 9.56 -10.07
N LYS A 59 46.50 8.80 -8.97
CA LYS A 59 47.01 9.29 -7.68
C LYS A 59 48.50 9.57 -7.70
N SER A 60 49.29 8.74 -8.36
CA SER A 60 50.75 8.95 -8.49
C SER A 60 51.10 10.16 -9.34
N SER A 61 50.26 10.61 -10.25
CA SER A 61 50.41 11.86 -10.98
C SER A 61 50.02 13.11 -10.15
N GLY A 62 49.71 12.96 -8.84
CA GLY A 62 49.37 14.06 -7.93
C GLY A 62 47.91 14.48 -7.91
N ILE A 63 47.03 13.75 -8.63
CA ILE A 63 45.60 14.06 -8.62
C ILE A 63 44.93 13.40 -7.39
N SER A 64 44.28 14.21 -6.54
CA SER A 64 43.60 13.68 -5.35
C SER A 64 42.37 12.86 -5.73
N LEU A 65 42.06 11.82 -4.93
CA LEU A 65 40.89 10.98 -5.13
C LEU A 65 39.59 11.82 -5.24
N VAL A 66 39.42 12.86 -4.40
CA VAL A 66 38.25 13.73 -4.43
C VAL A 66 38.10 14.42 -5.78
N ARG A 67 39.19 14.86 -6.40
CA ARG A 67 39.18 15.45 -7.73
C ARG A 67 38.78 14.43 -8.81
N THR A 68 39.19 13.18 -8.65
CA THR A 68 38.80 12.07 -9.55
C THR A 68 37.29 11.72 -9.39
N LEU A 69 36.78 11.80 -8.18
CA LEU A 69 35.35 11.57 -7.88
C LEU A 69 34.43 12.71 -8.37
N PHE A 70 34.96 13.93 -8.49
CA PHE A 70 34.18 15.15 -8.73
C PHE A 70 33.26 15.12 -9.98
N PRO A 71 33.69 14.64 -11.16
CA PRO A 71 32.82 14.56 -12.33
C PRO A 71 31.61 13.66 -12.10
N LEU A 72 31.81 12.48 -11.48
CA LEU A 72 30.73 11.54 -11.17
C LEU A 72 29.84 12.05 -10.02
N PHE A 73 30.38 12.84 -9.11
CA PHE A 73 29.63 13.56 -8.10
C PHE A 73 28.60 14.52 -8.74
N ILE A 74 28.99 15.30 -9.75
CA ILE A 74 28.07 16.17 -10.50
C ILE A 74 26.98 15.34 -11.18
N ILE A 75 27.37 14.23 -11.81
CA ILE A 75 26.42 13.34 -12.45
C ILE A 75 25.43 12.76 -11.42
N SER A 76 25.88 12.38 -10.24
CA SER A 76 25.01 11.87 -9.17
C SER A 76 23.99 12.91 -8.69
N ILE A 77 24.37 14.19 -8.64
CA ILE A 77 23.45 15.28 -8.34
C ILE A 77 22.41 15.45 -9.46
N LEU A 78 22.83 15.39 -10.72
CA LEU A 78 21.89 15.46 -11.86
C LEU A 78 20.90 14.29 -11.85
N ILE A 79 21.38 13.08 -11.55
CA ILE A 79 20.51 11.91 -11.39
C ILE A 79 19.55 12.09 -10.21
N SER A 80 20.00 12.65 -9.09
CA SER A 80 19.16 12.94 -7.93
C SER A 80 18.05 13.95 -8.27
N LEU A 81 18.38 15.03 -8.99
CA LEU A 81 17.39 16.01 -9.45
C LEU A 81 16.40 15.39 -10.45
N PHE A 82 16.90 14.59 -11.39
CA PHE A 82 16.03 13.84 -12.32
C PHE A 82 15.13 12.84 -11.58
N ALA A 83 15.63 12.15 -10.57
CA ALA A 83 14.85 11.25 -9.73
C ALA A 83 13.73 11.99 -9.01
N PHE A 84 13.99 13.19 -8.47
CA PHE A 84 12.96 14.04 -7.87
C PHE A 84 11.89 14.45 -8.89
N TYR A 85 12.32 14.96 -10.04
CA TYR A 85 11.42 15.37 -11.10
C TYR A 85 10.54 14.22 -11.60
N SER A 86 11.15 13.05 -11.82
CA SER A 86 10.45 11.85 -12.23
C SER A 86 9.42 11.41 -11.17
N ASN A 87 9.83 11.40 -9.90
CA ASN A 87 8.97 10.99 -8.79
C ASN A 87 7.80 11.97 -8.57
N ASN A 88 7.97 13.24 -8.92
CA ASN A 88 6.93 14.24 -8.80
C ASN A 88 5.95 14.27 -9.99
N ASN A 89 6.42 14.06 -11.22
CA ASN A 89 5.63 14.29 -12.43
C ASN A 89 5.28 13.00 -13.18
N PHE A 90 6.22 12.06 -13.35
CA PHE A 90 6.00 10.86 -14.14
C PHE A 90 5.38 9.73 -13.33
N VAL A 91 5.89 9.51 -12.11
CA VAL A 91 5.45 8.40 -11.25
C VAL A 91 3.97 8.49 -10.86
N PRO A 92 3.41 9.66 -10.46
CA PRO A 92 1.99 9.75 -10.15
C PRO A 92 1.10 9.37 -11.34
N LYS A 93 1.43 9.86 -12.55
CA LYS A 93 0.70 9.54 -13.78
C LYS A 93 0.84 8.07 -14.17
N ALA A 94 2.06 7.52 -14.02
CA ALA A 94 2.30 6.10 -14.29
C ALA A 94 1.59 5.19 -13.27
N ASN A 95 1.54 5.58 -12.00
CA ASN A 95 0.77 4.89 -10.97
C ASN A 95 -0.73 4.86 -11.31
N LEU A 96 -1.28 6.00 -11.71
CA LEU A 96 -2.69 6.11 -12.09
C LEU A 96 -3.02 5.13 -13.22
N LYS A 97 -2.25 5.18 -14.31
CA LYS A 97 -2.46 4.32 -15.48
C LYS A 97 -2.16 2.85 -15.18
N ALA A 98 -1.09 2.54 -14.45
CA ALA A 98 -0.76 1.16 -14.08
C ALA A 98 -1.82 0.53 -13.19
N LEU A 99 -2.37 1.28 -12.22
CA LEU A 99 -3.38 0.75 -11.30
C LEU A 99 -4.77 0.67 -11.92
N SER A 100 -5.18 1.64 -12.75
CA SER A 100 -6.42 1.55 -13.52
C SER A 100 -6.38 0.35 -14.47
N LEU A 101 -5.28 0.18 -15.21
CA LEU A 101 -5.10 -0.94 -16.12
C LEU A 101 -5.05 -2.29 -15.38
N LEU A 102 -4.37 -2.36 -14.22
CA LEU A 102 -4.37 -3.56 -13.38
C LEU A 102 -5.78 -3.89 -12.87
N TYR A 103 -6.56 -2.88 -12.51
CA TYR A 103 -7.95 -3.08 -12.11
C TYR A 103 -8.79 -3.63 -13.26
N ASP A 104 -8.63 -3.08 -14.47
CA ASP A 104 -9.33 -3.54 -15.66
C ASP A 104 -8.92 -4.98 -16.02
N ILE A 105 -7.61 -5.29 -15.97
CA ILE A 105 -7.09 -6.65 -16.15
C ILE A 105 -7.69 -7.61 -15.12
N LYS A 106 -7.77 -7.19 -13.84
CA LYS A 106 -8.37 -8.03 -12.79
C LYS A 106 -9.86 -8.29 -13.01
N ARG A 107 -10.58 -7.30 -13.51
CA ARG A 107 -12.01 -7.43 -13.84
C ARG A 107 -12.27 -8.22 -15.11
N LYS A 108 -11.32 -8.22 -16.06
CA LYS A 108 -11.40 -9.11 -17.21
C LYS A 108 -11.45 -10.54 -16.69
N LYS A 109 -12.54 -11.22 -16.95
CA LYS A 109 -12.69 -12.62 -16.55
C LYS A 109 -11.72 -13.47 -17.38
N PRO A 110 -11.15 -14.55 -16.80
CA PRO A 110 -10.37 -15.49 -17.58
C PRO A 110 -11.24 -16.09 -18.68
N THR A 111 -10.64 -16.41 -19.81
CA THR A 111 -11.25 -17.29 -20.81
C THR A 111 -11.84 -18.48 -20.09
N MET A 112 -13.07 -18.82 -20.45
CA MET A 112 -13.85 -19.81 -19.75
C MET A 112 -13.12 -21.17 -19.74
N ASP A 113 -12.44 -21.46 -18.64
CA ASP A 113 -11.79 -22.75 -18.39
C ASP A 113 -12.71 -23.63 -17.52
N LEU A 114 -13.63 -24.31 -18.18
CA LEU A 114 -14.49 -25.32 -17.57
C LEU A 114 -13.63 -26.56 -17.26
N LYS A 115 -13.33 -26.75 -15.95
CA LYS A 115 -12.65 -27.95 -15.46
C LYS A 115 -13.65 -29.06 -15.18
N GLU A 116 -13.28 -30.26 -15.55
CA GLU A 116 -14.10 -31.47 -15.33
C GLU A 116 -14.49 -31.60 -13.85
N GLY A 117 -15.77 -31.83 -13.61
CA GLY A 117 -16.34 -32.07 -12.30
C GLY A 117 -16.42 -30.85 -11.37
N GLN A 118 -15.95 -29.65 -11.79
CA GLN A 118 -15.96 -28.43 -10.98
C GLN A 118 -17.07 -27.47 -11.40
N PHE A 119 -17.63 -26.74 -10.42
CA PHE A 119 -18.57 -25.68 -10.69
C PHE A 119 -17.84 -24.41 -11.16
N TYR A 120 -18.28 -23.86 -12.27
CA TYR A 120 -17.81 -22.60 -12.81
C TYR A 120 -18.90 -21.53 -12.70
N SER A 121 -18.68 -20.50 -11.87
CA SER A 121 -19.61 -19.38 -11.63
C SER A 121 -19.11 -18.08 -12.27
N GLY A 122 -18.29 -18.15 -13.32
CA GLY A 122 -17.74 -17.01 -14.02
C GLY A 122 -18.78 -16.19 -14.79
N ILE A 123 -19.84 -16.81 -15.30
CA ILE A 123 -20.90 -16.14 -16.04
C ILE A 123 -21.91 -15.54 -15.06
N PRO A 124 -22.23 -14.21 -15.15
CA PRO A 124 -23.17 -13.60 -14.25
C PRO A 124 -24.55 -14.26 -14.31
N GLY A 125 -25.07 -14.66 -13.15
CA GLY A 125 -26.38 -15.29 -13.05
C GLY A 125 -26.40 -16.78 -13.39
N TYR A 126 -25.27 -17.41 -13.71
CA TYR A 126 -25.21 -18.83 -14.04
C TYR A 126 -24.04 -19.52 -13.35
N THR A 127 -24.29 -20.77 -12.94
CA THR A 127 -23.24 -21.69 -12.44
C THR A 127 -23.31 -22.97 -13.26
N ILE A 128 -22.21 -23.30 -13.94
CA ILE A 128 -22.12 -24.38 -14.90
C ILE A 128 -21.15 -25.45 -14.38
N LYS A 129 -21.52 -26.70 -14.50
CA LYS A 129 -20.67 -27.85 -14.23
C LYS A 129 -20.77 -28.84 -15.38
N ALA A 130 -19.64 -29.29 -15.91
CA ALA A 130 -19.55 -30.42 -16.81
C ALA A 130 -18.80 -31.55 -16.11
N ASN A 131 -19.36 -32.73 -16.05
CA ASN A 131 -18.68 -33.86 -15.40
C ASN A 131 -17.55 -34.44 -16.27
N GLN A 132 -17.68 -34.37 -17.60
CA GLN A 132 -16.64 -34.77 -18.55
C GLN A 132 -16.50 -33.76 -19.67
N LYS A 133 -15.26 -33.50 -20.10
CA LYS A 133 -14.90 -32.65 -21.21
C LYS A 133 -14.23 -33.50 -22.29
N ILE A 134 -14.97 -33.84 -23.35
CA ILE A 134 -14.45 -34.68 -24.43
C ILE A 134 -13.53 -33.90 -25.32
N THR A 135 -13.93 -32.68 -25.69
CA THR A 135 -13.11 -31.66 -26.38
C THR A 135 -13.35 -30.30 -25.74
N ASP A 136 -12.63 -29.28 -26.18
CA ASP A 136 -12.87 -27.91 -25.68
C ASP A 136 -14.29 -27.41 -25.95
N GLU A 137 -14.96 -27.98 -26.97
CA GLU A 137 -16.30 -27.62 -27.40
C GLU A 137 -17.38 -28.61 -26.96
N LEU A 138 -17.04 -29.89 -26.79
CA LEU A 138 -17.99 -30.95 -26.48
C LEU A 138 -17.90 -31.39 -25.03
N LEU A 139 -18.99 -31.15 -24.30
CA LEU A 139 -19.16 -31.44 -22.87
C LEU A 139 -20.18 -32.56 -22.70
N LYS A 140 -20.02 -33.36 -21.66
CA LYS A 140 -20.94 -34.44 -21.31
C LYS A 140 -21.37 -34.32 -19.86
N ASP A 141 -22.64 -34.68 -19.61
CA ASP A 141 -23.28 -34.60 -18.30
C ASP A 141 -23.16 -33.19 -17.70
N VAL A 142 -23.89 -32.26 -18.33
CA VAL A 142 -23.82 -30.81 -18.03
C VAL A 142 -24.95 -30.42 -17.11
N MET A 143 -24.63 -29.70 -16.06
CA MET A 143 -25.55 -29.10 -15.10
C MET A 143 -25.39 -27.58 -15.12
N ILE A 144 -26.49 -26.85 -15.31
CA ILE A 144 -26.51 -25.39 -15.31
C ILE A 144 -27.51 -24.90 -14.26
N TYR A 145 -27.08 -24.16 -13.29
CA TYR A 145 -27.90 -23.38 -12.37
C TYR A 145 -28.15 -22.00 -12.95
N ASP A 146 -29.40 -21.59 -13.01
CA ASP A 146 -29.84 -20.26 -13.45
C ASP A 146 -30.25 -19.42 -12.23
N HIS A 147 -29.46 -18.40 -11.91
CA HIS A 147 -29.66 -17.47 -10.79
C HIS A 147 -30.11 -16.09 -11.26
N VAL A 148 -30.48 -15.92 -12.53
CA VAL A 148 -30.80 -14.59 -13.12
C VAL A 148 -31.92 -13.88 -12.36
N THR A 149 -32.87 -14.61 -11.79
CA THR A 149 -33.99 -14.05 -11.03
C THR A 149 -33.64 -13.65 -9.59
N TYR A 150 -32.40 -13.87 -9.13
CA TYR A 150 -31.92 -13.60 -7.76
C TYR A 150 -32.76 -14.25 -6.63
N GLN A 151 -33.53 -15.27 -6.94
CA GLN A 151 -34.40 -15.98 -5.98
C GLN A 151 -33.79 -17.31 -5.49
N GLY A 152 -32.46 -17.45 -5.58
CA GLY A 152 -31.75 -18.68 -5.20
C GLY A 152 -31.61 -19.67 -6.35
N ASN A 153 -31.47 -20.97 -6.04
CA ASN A 153 -31.25 -22.05 -7.01
C ASN A 153 -32.58 -22.60 -7.57
N ASN A 154 -33.47 -21.72 -8.00
CA ASN A 154 -34.84 -22.09 -8.37
C ASN A 154 -34.95 -22.75 -9.75
N ARG A 155 -33.89 -22.66 -10.57
CA ARG A 155 -33.86 -23.27 -11.89
C ARG A 155 -32.58 -24.06 -12.14
N VAL A 156 -32.72 -25.33 -12.48
CA VAL A 156 -31.62 -26.22 -12.80
C VAL A 156 -31.87 -26.87 -14.14
N ILE A 157 -30.90 -26.89 -15.03
CA ILE A 157 -30.93 -27.51 -16.32
C ILE A 157 -29.90 -28.63 -16.32
N LEU A 158 -30.32 -29.83 -16.63
CA LEU A 158 -29.49 -31.04 -16.80
C LEU A 158 -29.52 -31.47 -18.26
N SER A 159 -28.38 -31.78 -18.83
CA SER A 159 -28.28 -32.27 -20.21
C SER A 159 -27.24 -33.38 -20.32
N ASP A 160 -27.53 -34.36 -21.14
CA ASP A 160 -26.61 -35.49 -21.37
C ASP A 160 -25.35 -35.06 -22.12
N SER A 161 -25.51 -34.10 -23.05
CA SER A 161 -24.38 -33.53 -23.78
C SER A 161 -24.63 -32.05 -24.12
N ALA A 162 -23.54 -31.29 -24.27
CA ALA A 162 -23.59 -29.89 -24.66
C ALA A 162 -22.47 -29.58 -25.65
N TYR A 163 -22.78 -28.80 -26.69
CA TYR A 163 -21.81 -28.21 -27.57
C TYR A 163 -21.65 -26.72 -27.26
N MET A 164 -20.42 -26.33 -26.93
CA MET A 164 -20.08 -24.96 -26.52
C MET A 164 -19.21 -24.28 -27.56
N TYR A 165 -19.64 -23.15 -28.06
CA TYR A 165 -18.87 -22.33 -29.01
C TYR A 165 -19.16 -20.85 -28.88
N SER A 166 -18.22 -20.01 -29.33
CA SER A 166 -18.37 -18.55 -29.33
C SER A 166 -18.77 -18.04 -30.71
N ILE A 167 -19.55 -16.97 -30.73
CA ILE A 167 -19.94 -16.26 -31.97
C ILE A 167 -19.65 -14.76 -31.81
N LEU A 168 -19.55 -14.05 -32.95
CA LEU A 168 -19.33 -12.60 -33.02
C LEU A 168 -18.09 -12.16 -32.20
N ASP A 169 -16.92 -12.65 -32.57
CA ASP A 169 -15.63 -12.34 -31.95
C ASP A 169 -15.64 -12.57 -30.42
N ASN A 170 -16.16 -13.71 -29.98
CA ASN A 170 -16.27 -14.10 -28.57
C ASN A 170 -17.24 -13.24 -27.72
N ARG A 171 -18.08 -12.42 -28.35
CA ARG A 171 -19.06 -11.61 -27.64
C ARG A 171 -20.20 -12.42 -27.04
N TYR A 172 -20.60 -13.50 -27.70
CA TYR A 172 -21.62 -14.40 -27.19
C TYR A 172 -21.08 -15.81 -27.11
N LEU A 173 -21.32 -16.47 -25.98
CA LEU A 173 -21.06 -17.87 -25.76
C LEU A 173 -22.38 -18.64 -25.93
N VAL A 174 -22.36 -19.62 -26.78
CA VAL A 174 -23.53 -20.45 -27.09
C VAL A 174 -23.32 -21.83 -26.50
N PHE A 175 -24.31 -22.30 -25.75
CA PHE A 175 -24.45 -23.70 -25.34
C PHE A 175 -25.63 -24.31 -26.06
N GLU A 176 -25.37 -25.32 -26.84
CA GLU A 176 -26.38 -26.17 -27.43
C GLU A 176 -26.46 -27.44 -26.60
N LEU A 177 -27.56 -27.61 -25.87
CA LEU A 177 -27.80 -28.72 -24.96
C LEU A 177 -28.67 -29.75 -25.67
N TYR A 178 -28.27 -30.99 -25.55
CA TYR A 178 -28.98 -32.12 -26.16
C TYR A 178 -29.44 -33.09 -25.09
N ASP A 179 -30.68 -33.57 -25.26
CA ASP A 179 -31.35 -34.55 -24.40
C ASP A 179 -31.24 -34.26 -22.90
N GLY A 180 -32.20 -33.46 -22.41
CA GLY A 180 -32.12 -32.98 -21.05
C GLY A 180 -33.46 -32.64 -20.38
N SER A 181 -33.37 -32.19 -19.15
CA SER A 181 -34.52 -31.79 -18.36
C SER A 181 -34.23 -30.46 -17.66
N SER A 182 -35.18 -29.53 -17.68
CA SER A 182 -35.15 -28.30 -16.91
C SER A 182 -36.11 -28.38 -15.73
N TYR A 183 -35.61 -28.16 -14.55
CA TYR A 183 -36.34 -28.13 -13.29
C TYR A 183 -36.50 -26.70 -12.83
N THR A 184 -37.72 -26.23 -12.59
CA THR A 184 -37.99 -24.86 -12.15
C THR A 184 -38.93 -24.89 -10.95
N GLU A 185 -38.54 -24.23 -9.88
CA GLU A 185 -39.32 -24.02 -8.69
C GLU A 185 -39.82 -22.56 -8.66
N VAL A 186 -41.13 -22.36 -8.65
CA VAL A 186 -41.78 -21.04 -8.61
C VAL A 186 -42.28 -20.81 -7.22
N PRO A 187 -41.79 -19.79 -6.49
CA PRO A 187 -42.32 -19.43 -5.18
C PRO A 187 -43.76 -18.98 -5.30
N SER A 188 -44.63 -19.48 -4.42
CA SER A 188 -46.04 -19.01 -4.35
C SER A 188 -46.12 -17.61 -3.81
N GLU A 189 -46.62 -16.64 -4.58
CA GLU A 189 -46.85 -15.26 -4.16
C GLU A 189 -48.04 -15.09 -3.18
N SER A 190 -48.87 -16.09 -2.95
CA SER A 190 -50.02 -15.97 -2.10
C SER A 190 -49.68 -16.09 -0.61
N SER A 191 -49.80 -14.98 0.10
CA SER A 191 -49.42 -14.71 1.49
C SER A 191 -50.12 -15.55 2.56
N ARG A 192 -50.98 -16.50 2.23
CA ARG A 192 -51.77 -17.29 3.20
C ARG A 192 -51.39 -18.77 3.34
N ILE A 193 -50.62 -19.34 2.39
CA ILE A 193 -50.14 -20.74 2.47
C ILE A 193 -48.65 -20.78 2.12
N LYS A 194 -47.87 -20.70 3.13
CA LYS A 194 -46.42 -20.43 3.07
C LYS A 194 -45.50 -21.57 2.52
N TYR A 195 -46.07 -22.68 2.04
CA TYR A 195 -45.25 -23.89 1.79
C TYR A 195 -45.59 -24.69 0.54
N ILE A 196 -46.27 -24.13 -0.47
CA ILE A 196 -46.50 -24.89 -1.72
C ILE A 196 -45.76 -24.18 -2.86
N ASN A 197 -44.50 -24.48 -3.04
CA ASN A 197 -43.78 -24.07 -4.25
C ASN A 197 -44.25 -24.96 -5.40
N GLN A 198 -44.54 -24.33 -6.53
CA GLN A 198 -44.90 -25.09 -7.74
C GLN A 198 -43.60 -25.56 -8.38
N PHE A 199 -43.51 -26.84 -8.69
CA PHE A 199 -42.38 -27.51 -9.32
C PHE A 199 -42.73 -27.90 -10.73
N TYR A 200 -41.95 -27.43 -11.69
CA TYR A 200 -42.09 -27.74 -13.11
C TYR A 200 -40.88 -28.53 -13.60
N ARG A 201 -41.13 -29.60 -14.30
CA ARG A 201 -40.13 -30.35 -15.04
C ARG A 201 -40.46 -30.29 -16.51
N ASN A 202 -39.55 -29.73 -17.32
CA ASN A 202 -39.66 -29.70 -18.78
C ASN A 202 -38.55 -30.57 -19.37
N ASN A 203 -38.91 -31.57 -20.19
CA ASN A 203 -37.93 -32.34 -20.95
C ASN A 203 -37.74 -31.70 -22.32
N PHE A 204 -36.50 -31.66 -22.80
CA PHE A 204 -36.17 -31.15 -24.13
C PHE A 204 -35.20 -32.08 -24.83
N SER A 205 -35.35 -32.22 -26.13
CA SER A 205 -34.36 -32.90 -27.01
C SER A 205 -33.24 -31.92 -27.44
N PHE A 206 -33.57 -30.63 -27.53
CA PHE A 206 -32.63 -29.59 -27.88
C PHE A 206 -32.98 -28.28 -27.14
N MET A 207 -31.97 -27.63 -26.56
CA MET A 207 -32.09 -26.30 -25.94
C MET A 207 -30.88 -25.48 -26.26
N LYS A 208 -31.08 -24.23 -26.67
CA LYS A 208 -29.99 -23.29 -26.95
C LYS A 208 -29.97 -22.17 -25.93
N LEU A 209 -28.84 -22.04 -25.23
CA LEU A 209 -28.58 -20.93 -24.29
C LEU A 209 -27.52 -20.01 -24.87
N ILE A 210 -27.74 -18.71 -24.78
CA ILE A 210 -26.82 -17.71 -25.28
C ILE A 210 -26.43 -16.81 -24.11
N PHE A 211 -25.15 -16.73 -23.81
CA PHE A 211 -24.62 -15.90 -22.74
C PHE A 211 -23.90 -14.70 -23.33
N ASP A 212 -24.21 -13.50 -22.82
CA ASP A 212 -23.48 -12.27 -23.19
C ASP A 212 -22.14 -12.23 -22.45
N MET A 213 -21.06 -12.37 -23.21
CA MET A 213 -19.69 -12.34 -22.73
C MET A 213 -19.09 -10.93 -22.74
N SER A 214 -19.87 -9.89 -23.02
CA SER A 214 -19.38 -8.49 -23.02
C SER A 214 -18.74 -8.04 -21.70
N SER A 215 -19.09 -8.72 -20.61
CA SER A 215 -18.45 -8.51 -19.29
C SER A 215 -17.04 -9.11 -19.18
N PHE A 216 -16.63 -9.95 -20.14
CA PHE A 216 -15.31 -10.54 -20.24
C PHE A 216 -14.34 -9.70 -21.06
N ASP A 217 -14.84 -8.71 -21.80
CA ASP A 217 -14.01 -7.77 -22.53
C ASP A 217 -13.28 -6.82 -21.58
N LEU A 218 -12.09 -6.40 -21.98
CA LEU A 218 -11.30 -5.41 -21.25
C LEU A 218 -11.95 -4.03 -21.45
N LYS A 219 -12.82 -3.64 -20.52
CA LYS A 219 -13.38 -2.28 -20.48
C LYS A 219 -12.45 -1.35 -19.71
N ARG A 220 -12.07 -0.23 -20.32
CA ARG A 220 -11.26 0.81 -19.68
C ARG A 220 -12.11 1.55 -18.65
N THR A 221 -11.69 1.49 -17.40
CA THR A 221 -12.31 2.23 -16.30
C THR A 221 -11.80 3.68 -16.31
N LYS A 222 -12.67 4.63 -16.01
CA LYS A 222 -12.27 6.05 -15.90
C LYS A 222 -11.19 6.23 -14.85
N GLU A 223 -10.06 6.80 -15.25
CA GLU A 223 -8.89 7.02 -14.38
C GLU A 223 -9.22 7.92 -13.18
N GLU A 224 -10.21 8.81 -13.31
CA GLU A 224 -10.67 9.72 -12.24
C GLU A 224 -11.08 8.99 -10.95
N LEU A 225 -11.57 7.75 -11.05
CA LEU A 225 -11.95 6.94 -9.89
C LEU A 225 -10.76 6.57 -9.00
N PHE A 226 -9.55 6.58 -9.55
CA PHE A 226 -8.32 6.24 -8.85
C PHE A 226 -7.51 7.48 -8.44
N ALA A 227 -7.82 8.66 -8.98
CA ALA A 227 -7.06 9.90 -8.76
C ALA A 227 -7.01 10.34 -7.28
N GLY A 228 -7.95 9.86 -6.45
CA GLY A 228 -7.99 10.15 -5.02
C GLY A 228 -6.87 9.51 -4.19
N ASP A 229 -6.21 8.47 -4.68
CA ASP A 229 -5.16 7.75 -3.95
C ASP A 229 -3.89 8.62 -3.83
N TYR A 230 -3.29 8.66 -2.64
CA TYR A 230 -2.09 9.47 -2.33
C TYR A 230 -0.89 9.17 -3.23
N ARG A 231 -0.77 7.95 -3.77
CA ARG A 231 0.31 7.52 -4.68
C ARG A 231 0.23 8.13 -6.08
N MET A 232 -0.92 8.70 -6.43
CA MET A 232 -1.20 9.28 -7.74
C MET A 232 -1.11 10.80 -7.74
N LYS A 233 -0.77 11.38 -6.58
CA LYS A 233 -0.70 12.83 -6.37
C LYS A 233 0.73 13.34 -6.52
N ASN A 234 0.87 14.52 -7.12
CA ASN A 234 2.12 15.27 -7.11
C ASN A 234 2.33 15.96 -5.76
N THR A 235 3.47 16.64 -5.58
CA THR A 235 3.81 17.31 -4.31
C THR A 235 2.76 18.35 -3.91
N ASN A 236 2.30 19.19 -4.84
CA ASN A 236 1.31 20.23 -4.55
C ASN A 236 -0.06 19.62 -4.20
N GLU A 237 -0.48 18.60 -4.91
CA GLU A 237 -1.72 17.87 -4.64
C GLU A 237 -1.67 17.15 -3.29
N LEU A 238 -0.50 16.63 -2.90
CA LEU A 238 -0.31 16.01 -1.58
C LEU A 238 -0.40 17.04 -0.46
N ILE A 239 0.24 18.20 -0.61
CA ILE A 239 0.15 19.30 0.37
C ILE A 239 -1.31 19.71 0.56
N ASN A 240 -2.01 20.02 -0.52
CA ASN A 240 -3.43 20.41 -0.46
C ASN A 240 -4.30 19.31 0.17
N SER A 241 -3.97 18.05 -0.10
CA SER A 241 -4.68 16.89 0.45
C SER A 241 -4.44 16.75 1.96
N ILE A 242 -3.20 16.94 2.41
CA ILE A 242 -2.83 16.91 3.84
C ILE A 242 -3.55 18.05 4.58
N ASP A 243 -3.54 19.27 4.04
CA ASP A 243 -4.20 20.42 4.63
C ASP A 243 -5.72 20.19 4.76
N SER A 244 -6.36 19.69 3.69
CA SER A 244 -7.77 19.32 3.70
C SER A 244 -8.08 18.23 4.74
N LEU A 245 -7.23 17.20 4.84
CA LEU A 245 -7.41 16.12 5.82
C LEU A 245 -7.24 16.62 7.26
N ARG A 246 -6.23 17.43 7.52
CA ARG A 246 -5.98 18.06 8.83
C ARG A 246 -7.15 18.98 9.23
N PHE A 247 -7.63 19.80 8.29
CA PHE A 247 -8.80 20.65 8.49
C PHE A 247 -10.05 19.83 8.85
N ASN A 248 -10.36 18.78 8.08
CA ASN A 248 -11.50 17.90 8.35
C ASN A 248 -11.38 17.18 9.70
N GLN A 249 -10.18 16.75 10.07
CA GLN A 249 -9.90 16.14 11.38
C GLN A 249 -10.15 17.14 12.52
N SER A 250 -9.65 18.35 12.37
CA SER A 250 -9.80 19.41 13.36
C SER A 250 -11.28 19.81 13.53
N LYS A 251 -12.02 19.89 12.42
CA LYS A 251 -13.47 20.09 12.44
C LYS A 251 -14.19 18.96 13.20
N GLN A 252 -13.79 17.72 12.99
CA GLN A 252 -14.39 16.59 13.69
C GLN A 252 -14.03 16.56 15.17
N LYS A 253 -12.77 16.87 15.54
CA LYS A 253 -12.38 17.04 16.95
C LYS A 253 -13.24 18.12 17.64
N TYR A 254 -13.47 19.24 16.95
CA TYR A 254 -14.33 20.31 17.46
C TYR A 254 -15.79 19.84 17.67
N ILE A 255 -16.38 19.15 16.69
CA ILE A 255 -17.76 18.60 16.80
C ILE A 255 -17.84 17.58 17.95
N MET A 256 -16.84 16.74 18.09
CA MET A 256 -16.75 15.77 19.19
C MET A 256 -16.72 16.48 20.55
N LEU A 257 -15.91 17.52 20.71
CA LEU A 257 -15.82 18.30 21.94
C LEU A 257 -17.14 19.03 22.23
N LYS A 258 -17.76 19.64 21.22
CA LYS A 258 -19.07 20.29 21.35
C LYS A 258 -20.17 19.29 21.77
N ASN A 259 -20.20 18.12 21.16
CA ASN A 259 -21.17 17.08 21.53
C ASN A 259 -20.88 16.48 22.91
N SER A 260 -19.61 16.35 23.29
CA SER A 260 -19.22 15.86 24.61
C SER A 260 -19.60 16.86 25.72
N SER A 261 -19.53 18.16 25.46
CA SER A 261 -19.93 19.19 26.45
C SER A 261 -21.42 19.12 26.78
N SER A 262 -22.28 18.71 25.83
CA SER A 262 -23.71 18.57 26.07
C SER A 262 -24.06 17.44 27.07
N PHE A 263 -23.18 16.44 27.24
CA PHE A 263 -23.37 15.39 28.27
C PHE A 263 -23.04 15.88 29.69
N TYR A 264 -22.30 16.97 29.82
CA TYR A 264 -21.85 17.55 31.08
C TYR A 264 -22.34 18.98 31.30
N ASP A 265 -23.49 19.32 30.72
CA ASP A 265 -24.08 20.70 30.71
C ASP A 265 -24.11 21.36 32.10
N TYR A 266 -24.36 20.55 33.15
CA TYR A 266 -24.41 21.06 34.52
C TYR A 266 -23.00 21.40 35.10
N HIS A 267 -21.94 20.68 34.72
CA HIS A 267 -20.61 20.81 35.29
C HIS A 267 -19.62 21.60 34.42
N MET A 268 -19.90 21.76 33.14
CA MET A 268 -18.94 22.29 32.16
C MET A 268 -19.36 23.63 31.53
N LYS A 269 -20.54 24.19 31.87
CA LYS A 269 -21.04 25.42 31.24
C LYS A 269 -20.07 26.60 31.32
N ASP A 270 -19.25 26.68 32.37
CA ASP A 270 -18.39 27.87 32.60
C ASP A 270 -16.88 27.57 32.49
N LYS A 271 -16.45 26.36 32.13
CA LYS A 271 -15.08 25.88 32.39
C LYS A 271 -14.39 25.12 31.26
N PHE A 272 -14.87 25.25 30.05
CA PHE A 272 -14.29 24.50 28.92
C PHE A 272 -13.09 25.21 28.30
N ILE A 273 -11.87 24.67 28.52
CA ILE A 273 -10.64 25.12 27.86
C ILE A 273 -10.47 24.37 26.56
N LEU A 274 -10.51 25.10 25.44
CA LEU A 274 -10.26 24.53 24.12
C LEU A 274 -8.78 24.23 23.93
N PRO A 275 -8.43 23.05 23.38
CA PRO A 275 -7.09 22.79 22.90
C PRO A 275 -6.62 23.89 21.93
N TYR A 276 -5.33 24.23 21.96
CA TYR A 276 -4.73 25.25 21.11
C TYR A 276 -5.04 25.07 19.62
N GLU A 277 -5.05 23.82 19.14
CA GLU A 277 -5.38 23.45 17.76
C GLU A 277 -6.80 23.87 17.35
N VAL A 278 -7.75 23.84 18.27
CA VAL A 278 -9.13 24.26 18.02
C VAL A 278 -9.27 25.79 18.00
N LYS A 279 -8.37 26.52 18.69
CA LYS A 279 -8.29 27.99 18.63
C LYS A 279 -7.90 28.50 17.24
N ILE A 280 -7.01 27.78 16.54
CA ILE A 280 -6.58 28.14 15.18
C ILE A 280 -7.73 28.02 14.18
N ILE A 281 -8.52 26.94 14.28
CA ILE A 281 -9.67 26.69 13.39
C ILE A 281 -10.74 27.78 13.57
N ARG A 282 -10.87 28.33 14.76
CA ARG A 282 -11.83 29.40 15.05
C ARG A 282 -11.60 30.66 14.21
N SER A 283 -10.37 31.00 13.89
CA SER A 283 -10.05 32.19 13.07
C SER A 283 -10.53 32.00 11.61
N GLU A 284 -10.72 30.76 11.15
CA GLU A 284 -11.18 30.44 9.81
C GLU A 284 -12.71 30.25 9.73
N PHE A 285 -13.40 29.97 10.86
CA PHE A 285 -14.86 29.78 10.95
C PHE A 285 -15.57 30.99 11.57
N GLN A 286 -15.33 32.21 11.08
CA GLN A 286 -15.87 33.44 11.66
C GLN A 286 -17.40 33.67 11.49
N GLU A 287 -18.17 32.75 10.90
CA GLU A 287 -19.57 33.01 10.56
C GLU A 287 -20.64 32.41 11.51
N ASP A 288 -20.28 31.65 12.54
CA ASP A 288 -21.31 31.08 13.45
C ASP A 288 -21.38 31.87 14.77
N ASN A 289 -22.34 32.78 14.88
CA ASN A 289 -22.58 33.65 16.05
C ASN A 289 -22.82 32.86 17.35
N LEU A 290 -23.22 31.60 17.27
CA LEU A 290 -23.43 30.71 18.44
C LEU A 290 -22.10 30.24 19.07
N VAL A 291 -21.00 30.32 18.34
CA VAL A 291 -19.66 29.93 18.83
C VAL A 291 -18.99 31.10 19.55
N LYS A 292 -19.36 32.34 19.22
CA LYS A 292 -18.76 33.56 19.78
C LYS A 292 -19.00 33.74 21.28
N ASP A 293 -20.19 33.45 21.76
CA ASP A 293 -20.58 33.64 23.17
C ASP A 293 -19.92 32.65 24.14
N TYR A 294 -19.57 31.45 23.66
CA TYR A 294 -18.92 30.41 24.49
C TYR A 294 -17.44 30.69 24.76
N PHE A 295 -16.79 31.51 23.96
CA PHE A 295 -15.32 31.64 23.95
C PHE A 295 -14.78 32.92 24.58
N THR A 296 -15.63 33.87 24.90
CA THR A 296 -15.16 35.21 25.31
C THR A 296 -14.87 35.35 26.81
N ASN A 297 -15.19 34.38 27.64
CA ASN A 297 -15.25 34.64 29.09
C ASN A 297 -14.46 33.70 30.02
N ASN A 298 -13.43 32.94 29.67
CA ASN A 298 -12.73 32.23 30.77
C ASN A 298 -11.24 31.89 30.53
N ASP A 299 -10.40 32.62 31.23
CA ASP A 299 -8.97 32.34 31.44
C ASP A 299 -8.63 31.75 32.85
N SER A 300 -9.53 31.02 33.48
CA SER A 300 -9.26 30.44 34.79
C SER A 300 -9.10 28.94 34.77
N ILE A 301 -7.93 28.46 35.20
CA ILE A 301 -7.61 27.09 35.49
C ILE A 301 -8.39 26.62 36.72
N ILE A 302 -9.08 25.49 36.65
CA ILE A 302 -9.83 24.92 37.76
C ILE A 302 -9.26 23.59 38.19
N ASN A 303 -9.01 23.50 39.50
CA ASN A 303 -8.73 22.27 40.20
C ASN A 303 -9.99 21.40 40.25
N LEU A 304 -10.01 20.35 39.43
CA LEU A 304 -11.10 19.37 39.34
C LEU A 304 -11.21 18.48 40.60
N SER A 305 -10.22 18.48 41.49
CA SER A 305 -10.18 17.59 42.67
C SER A 305 -11.14 17.96 43.76
N ASP A 306 -11.42 19.26 43.99
CA ASP A 306 -12.20 19.67 45.18
C ASP A 306 -13.72 19.66 44.96
N SER A 307 -14.19 19.73 43.74
CA SER A 307 -15.63 19.62 43.44
C SER A 307 -16.18 18.19 43.52
N PHE A 308 -15.34 17.17 43.27
CA PHE A 308 -15.79 15.77 43.29
C PHE A 308 -15.96 15.23 44.71
N MET A 309 -15.20 15.72 45.70
CA MET A 309 -15.23 15.23 47.10
C MET A 309 -16.45 15.71 47.89
N ASN A 310 -17.05 16.85 47.53
CA ASN A 310 -18.24 17.37 48.26
C ASN A 310 -19.58 16.78 47.79
N PHE A 311 -19.59 15.99 46.74
CA PHE A 311 -20.82 15.37 46.21
C PHE A 311 -21.17 14.01 46.82
N THR A 312 -20.23 13.37 47.53
CA THR A 312 -20.38 12.00 48.03
C THR A 312 -21.09 11.89 49.39
N SER A 313 -21.48 13.00 50.03
CA SER A 313 -22.04 12.99 51.38
C SER A 313 -23.59 13.11 51.48
N LYS A 314 -24.31 13.30 50.35
CA LYS A 314 -25.79 13.22 50.37
C LYS A 314 -26.22 11.85 49.86
N SER A 315 -26.77 11.02 50.75
CA SER A 315 -27.49 9.81 50.39
C SER A 315 -28.77 10.19 49.66
N PHE A 316 -28.70 10.17 48.31
CA PHE A 316 -29.90 10.28 47.49
C PHE A 316 -30.48 8.88 47.29
N ASP A 317 -31.71 8.68 47.75
CA ASP A 317 -32.49 7.49 47.43
C ASP A 317 -32.84 7.56 45.92
N TYR A 318 -31.99 6.99 45.07
CA TYR A 318 -32.22 6.98 43.62
C TYR A 318 -33.14 5.81 43.26
N ASP A 319 -34.27 6.15 42.66
CA ASP A 319 -35.13 5.15 42.02
C ASP A 319 -34.37 4.33 40.98
N ARG A 320 -34.68 3.04 40.89
CA ARG A 320 -34.06 2.07 39.95
C ARG A 320 -34.10 2.57 38.51
N SER A 321 -35.07 3.36 38.13
CA SER A 321 -35.23 4.00 36.82
C SER A 321 -34.13 5.05 36.55
N THR A 322 -33.76 5.83 37.57
CA THR A 322 -32.73 6.87 37.49
C THR A 322 -31.34 6.24 37.35
N TYR A 323 -31.09 5.17 38.11
CA TYR A 323 -29.82 4.40 37.97
C TYR A 323 -29.69 3.78 36.57
N SER A 324 -30.74 3.17 36.02
CA SER A 324 -30.73 2.58 34.69
C SER A 324 -30.50 3.61 33.59
N ARG A 325 -31.11 4.82 33.71
CA ARG A 325 -30.87 5.93 32.78
C ARG A 325 -29.42 6.42 32.85
N ALA A 326 -28.89 6.63 34.05
CA ALA A 326 -27.53 7.05 34.24
C ALA A 326 -26.51 6.01 33.64
N LEU A 327 -26.76 4.72 33.86
CA LEU A 327 -25.95 3.65 33.30
C LEU A 327 -26.00 3.64 31.77
N ASN A 328 -27.19 3.79 31.19
CA ASN A 328 -27.37 3.84 29.75
C ASN A 328 -26.68 5.08 29.13
N THR A 329 -26.79 6.23 29.77
CA THR A 329 -26.09 7.45 29.35
C THR A 329 -24.57 7.27 29.40
N ALA A 330 -24.03 6.70 30.50
CA ALA A 330 -22.62 6.41 30.62
C ALA A 330 -22.13 5.42 29.53
N ARG A 331 -22.90 4.38 29.24
CA ARG A 331 -22.62 3.44 28.12
C ARG A 331 -22.62 4.15 26.78
N ASN A 332 -23.58 5.01 26.51
CA ASN A 332 -23.65 5.79 25.28
C ASN A 332 -22.46 6.73 25.12
N ILE A 333 -22.07 7.43 26.19
CA ILE A 333 -20.87 8.29 26.20
C ILE A 333 -19.64 7.46 25.89
N LYS A 334 -19.42 6.33 26.59
CA LYS A 334 -18.30 5.43 26.33
C LYS A 334 -18.26 4.96 24.88
N THR A 335 -19.38 4.55 24.32
CA THR A 335 -19.49 4.08 22.94
C THR A 335 -19.17 5.21 21.97
N ASN A 336 -19.73 6.40 22.15
CA ASN A 336 -19.45 7.56 21.32
C ASN A 336 -17.97 7.97 21.36
N LEU A 337 -17.35 7.98 22.55
CA LEU A 337 -15.92 8.27 22.69
C LEU A 337 -15.07 7.22 21.99
N SER A 338 -15.40 5.93 22.10
CA SER A 338 -14.66 4.86 21.44
C SER A 338 -14.75 4.94 19.91
N ILE A 339 -15.94 5.23 19.37
CA ILE A 339 -16.16 5.42 17.92
C ILE A 339 -15.37 6.64 17.41
N ASN A 340 -15.47 7.77 18.14
CA ASN A 340 -14.76 8.97 17.74
C ASN A 340 -13.23 8.82 17.83
N SER A 341 -12.73 8.13 18.85
CA SER A 341 -11.30 7.80 18.99
C SER A 341 -10.82 6.92 17.82
N ALA A 342 -11.59 5.89 17.46
CA ALA A 342 -11.28 5.03 16.31
C ALA A 342 -11.28 5.84 14.99
N ARG A 343 -12.22 6.79 14.84
CA ARG A 343 -12.31 7.67 13.67
C ARG A 343 -11.10 8.60 13.56
N ILE A 344 -10.71 9.24 14.65
CA ILE A 344 -9.51 10.11 14.70
C ILE A 344 -8.26 9.29 14.37
N LYS A 345 -8.13 8.08 14.92
CA LYS A 345 -7.01 7.18 14.59
C LYS A 345 -6.96 6.82 13.10
N SER A 346 -8.11 6.54 12.50
CA SER A 346 -8.19 6.27 11.06
C SER A 346 -7.81 7.50 10.23
N GLN A 347 -8.19 8.70 10.66
CA GLN A 347 -7.81 9.95 9.98
C GLN A 347 -6.32 10.25 10.10
N ASN A 348 -5.72 10.05 11.29
CA ASN A 348 -4.27 10.16 11.47
C ASN A 348 -3.53 9.21 10.51
N PHE A 349 -4.00 7.98 10.39
CA PHE A 349 -3.41 7.02 9.48
C PHE A 349 -3.44 7.48 8.01
N GLU A 350 -4.54 8.11 7.57
CA GLU A 350 -4.64 8.67 6.21
C GLU A 350 -3.76 9.92 6.03
N ILE A 351 -3.65 10.79 7.03
CA ILE A 351 -2.74 11.93 7.02
C ILE A 351 -1.30 11.43 6.92
N ASN A 352 -0.88 10.51 7.79
CA ASN A 352 0.47 9.95 7.80
C ASN A 352 0.84 9.31 6.46
N LYS A 353 -0.09 8.62 5.79
CA LYS A 353 0.16 8.08 4.45
C LYS A 353 0.50 9.15 3.43
N ASN A 354 -0.25 10.26 3.42
CA ASN A 354 0.00 11.38 2.50
C ASN A 354 1.33 12.08 2.82
N GLU A 355 1.63 12.31 4.11
CA GLU A 355 2.88 12.91 4.57
C GLU A 355 4.10 12.04 4.23
N ILE A 356 4.02 10.73 4.50
CA ILE A 356 5.09 9.79 4.14
C ILE A 356 5.36 9.84 2.64
N GLU A 357 4.31 9.83 1.80
CA GLU A 357 4.48 9.85 0.34
C GLU A 357 5.07 11.18 -0.13
N LEU A 358 4.67 12.31 0.48
CA LEU A 358 5.24 13.62 0.21
C LEU A 358 6.74 13.63 0.49
N ILE A 359 7.13 13.25 1.70
CA ILE A 359 8.53 13.33 2.15
C ILE A 359 9.39 12.28 1.46
N LYS A 360 8.82 11.10 1.16
CA LYS A 360 9.47 10.02 0.42
C LYS A 360 10.00 10.49 -0.93
N LYS A 361 9.30 11.39 -1.64
CA LYS A 361 9.77 11.93 -2.92
C LYS A 361 11.13 12.62 -2.80
N TYR A 362 11.32 13.40 -1.75
CA TYR A 362 12.59 14.06 -1.46
C TYR A 362 13.65 13.07 -0.97
N ALA A 363 13.27 12.19 -0.05
CA ALA A 363 14.17 11.22 0.53
C ALA A 363 14.73 10.23 -0.51
N GLN A 364 13.93 9.78 -1.46
CA GLN A 364 14.36 8.89 -2.55
C GLN A 364 15.32 9.59 -3.53
N ALA A 365 15.07 10.85 -3.84
CA ALA A 365 15.99 11.63 -4.66
C ALA A 365 17.35 11.77 -3.96
N PHE A 366 17.36 12.10 -2.68
CA PHE A 366 18.58 12.21 -1.88
C PHE A 366 19.28 10.84 -1.70
N ALA A 367 18.54 9.75 -1.70
CA ALA A 367 19.09 8.40 -1.61
C ALA A 367 20.05 8.09 -2.79
N CYS A 368 19.76 8.57 -4.01
CA CYS A 368 20.68 8.41 -5.14
C CYS A 368 22.04 9.04 -4.83
N PHE A 369 22.05 10.24 -4.26
CA PHE A 369 23.27 10.92 -3.84
C PHE A 369 23.98 10.18 -2.69
N SER A 370 23.25 9.75 -1.67
CA SER A 370 23.81 8.98 -0.54
C SER A 370 24.44 7.68 -1.01
N MET A 371 23.82 6.98 -1.96
CA MET A 371 24.32 5.74 -2.52
C MET A 371 25.59 5.94 -3.37
N PHE A 372 25.67 7.03 -4.13
CA PHE A 372 26.93 7.41 -4.79
C PHE A 372 28.05 7.65 -3.77
N LEU A 373 27.76 8.34 -2.67
CA LEU A 373 28.74 8.66 -1.63
C LEU A 373 29.28 7.40 -0.92
N ILE A 374 28.50 6.32 -0.88
CA ILE A 374 28.94 4.99 -0.43
C ILE A 374 29.72 4.29 -1.54
N GLY A 375 29.14 4.23 -2.73
CA GLY A 375 29.62 3.40 -3.82
C GLY A 375 30.99 3.80 -4.36
N ALA A 376 31.18 5.08 -4.63
CA ALA A 376 32.41 5.56 -5.27
C ALA A 376 33.65 5.39 -4.37
N PRO A 377 33.65 5.79 -3.09
CA PRO A 377 34.79 5.54 -2.21
C PRO A 377 34.99 4.05 -1.94
N LEU A 378 33.94 3.28 -1.77
CA LEU A 378 34.02 1.85 -1.51
C LEU A 378 34.58 1.11 -2.70
N GLY A 379 34.18 1.44 -3.94
CA GLY A 379 34.74 0.91 -5.16
C GLY A 379 36.25 1.18 -5.27
N SER A 380 36.69 2.39 -4.90
CA SER A 380 38.10 2.77 -4.91
C SER A 380 38.99 1.99 -3.93
N LEU A 381 38.41 1.37 -2.91
CA LEU A 381 39.08 0.52 -1.91
C LEU A 381 39.22 -0.95 -2.37
N ILE A 382 38.40 -1.37 -3.34
CA ILE A 382 38.41 -2.73 -3.88
C ILE A 382 39.58 -2.82 -4.91
N LYS A 383 40.65 -3.53 -4.57
CA LYS A 383 41.81 -3.70 -5.45
C LYS A 383 41.84 -5.02 -6.19
N ARG A 384 41.08 -6.01 -5.76
CA ARG A 384 41.05 -7.37 -6.35
C ARG A 384 39.65 -7.97 -6.14
N GLY A 385 39.15 -8.71 -7.12
CA GLY A 385 37.88 -9.44 -6.94
C GLY A 385 36.97 -9.49 -8.16
N GLY A 386 37.37 -8.93 -9.28
CA GLY A 386 36.57 -8.92 -10.50
C GLY A 386 35.19 -8.25 -10.33
N ILE A 387 34.30 -8.40 -11.30
CA ILE A 387 32.97 -7.78 -11.32
C ILE A 387 32.04 -8.32 -10.20
N GLY A 388 32.32 -9.54 -9.68
CA GLY A 388 31.44 -10.19 -8.69
C GLY A 388 31.39 -9.47 -7.34
N VAL A 389 32.53 -8.97 -6.85
CA VAL A 389 32.60 -8.31 -5.52
C VAL A 389 31.80 -7.00 -5.49
N PRO A 390 31.92 -6.08 -6.46
CA PRO A 390 31.06 -4.91 -6.57
C PRO A 390 29.58 -5.22 -6.53
N VAL A 391 29.13 -6.25 -7.24
CA VAL A 391 27.73 -6.64 -7.30
C VAL A 391 27.21 -7.11 -5.94
N ILE A 392 27.94 -8.00 -5.25
CA ILE A 392 27.54 -8.52 -3.93
C ILE A 392 27.44 -7.39 -2.90
N ILE A 393 28.45 -6.49 -2.89
CA ILE A 393 28.47 -5.35 -1.97
C ILE A 393 27.29 -4.39 -2.25
N SER A 394 27.02 -4.11 -3.53
CA SER A 394 25.90 -3.26 -3.92
C SER A 394 24.56 -3.84 -3.46
N ILE A 395 24.35 -5.14 -3.64
CA ILE A 395 23.14 -5.83 -3.19
C ILE A 395 23.03 -5.74 -1.67
N ALA A 396 24.11 -5.96 -0.91
CA ALA A 396 24.08 -5.88 0.55
C ALA A 396 23.67 -4.50 1.06
N PHE A 397 24.28 -3.41 0.55
CA PHE A 397 23.93 -2.05 0.93
C PHE A 397 22.50 -1.67 0.50
N TYR A 398 22.07 -2.14 -0.67
CA TYR A 398 20.70 -1.90 -1.11
C TYR A 398 19.66 -2.64 -0.25
N ILE A 399 19.95 -3.86 0.18
CA ILE A 399 19.06 -4.58 1.12
C ILE A 399 18.94 -3.80 2.44
N ILE A 400 20.04 -3.29 2.98
CA ILE A 400 20.03 -2.46 4.18
C ILE A 400 19.17 -1.21 3.96
N TYR A 401 19.37 -0.48 2.85
CA TYR A 401 18.55 0.67 2.48
C TYR A 401 17.07 0.32 2.41
N TYR A 402 16.74 -0.75 1.71
CA TYR A 402 15.36 -1.18 1.47
C TYR A 402 14.66 -1.60 2.77
N VAL A 403 15.35 -2.36 3.61
CA VAL A 403 14.82 -2.77 4.93
C VAL A 403 14.57 -1.55 5.82
N LEU A 404 15.52 -0.62 5.91
CA LEU A 404 15.37 0.60 6.70
C LEU A 404 14.19 1.46 6.19
N ASN A 405 14.01 1.56 4.88
CA ASN A 405 12.89 2.30 4.29
C ASN A 405 11.53 1.65 4.63
N ILE A 406 11.43 0.31 4.51
CA ILE A 406 10.19 -0.42 4.87
C ILE A 406 9.88 -0.29 6.36
N LEU A 407 10.89 -0.45 7.22
CA LEU A 407 10.72 -0.34 8.68
C LEU A 407 10.27 1.07 9.07
N GLY A 408 10.90 2.10 8.50
CA GLY A 408 10.51 3.49 8.74
C GLY A 408 9.06 3.74 8.37
N ILE A 409 8.65 3.37 7.15
CA ILE A 409 7.27 3.52 6.68
C ILE A 409 6.28 2.76 7.59
N LYS A 410 6.63 1.56 8.03
CA LYS A 410 5.78 0.77 8.93
C LYS A 410 5.60 1.47 10.27
N TRP A 411 6.68 1.92 10.90
CA TRP A 411 6.64 2.59 12.20
C TRP A 411 5.88 3.92 12.15
N ALA A 412 6.01 4.68 11.07
CA ALA A 412 5.23 5.91 10.91
C ALA A 412 3.73 5.64 10.72
N ARG A 413 3.36 4.56 10.03
CA ARG A 413 1.95 4.15 9.91
C ARG A 413 1.34 3.72 11.23
N GLU A 414 2.15 3.20 12.14
CA GLU A 414 1.76 2.78 13.48
C GLU A 414 1.86 3.93 14.52
N ASP A 415 2.13 5.18 14.08
CA ASP A 415 2.32 6.37 14.93
C ASP A 415 3.46 6.24 15.96
N ILE A 416 4.45 5.36 15.70
CA ILE A 416 5.61 5.18 16.59
C ILE A 416 6.63 6.30 16.38
N ILE A 417 6.84 6.72 15.13
CA ILE A 417 7.75 7.80 14.75
C ILE A 417 7.05 8.76 13.80
N SER A 418 7.54 10.01 13.72
CA SER A 418 6.99 10.99 12.77
C SER A 418 7.24 10.56 11.32
N ALA A 419 6.35 10.98 10.40
CA ALA A 419 6.46 10.69 8.97
C ALA A 419 7.81 11.20 8.38
N GLU A 420 8.31 12.32 8.89
CA GLU A 420 9.58 12.91 8.49
C GLU A 420 10.76 11.98 8.82
N LEU A 421 10.89 11.59 10.08
CA LEU A 421 11.95 10.69 10.53
C LEU A 421 11.88 9.34 9.81
N ALA A 422 10.68 8.83 9.58
CA ALA A 422 10.45 7.58 8.88
C ALA A 422 10.98 7.59 7.45
N ALA A 423 10.62 8.61 6.67
CA ALA A 423 11.01 8.71 5.27
C ALA A 423 12.51 8.96 5.09
N TRP A 424 13.15 9.68 6.04
CA TRP A 424 14.58 9.96 6.02
C TRP A 424 15.44 8.90 6.73
N MET A 425 14.85 7.92 7.42
CA MET A 425 15.56 6.95 8.28
C MET A 425 16.71 6.24 7.55
N SER A 426 16.49 5.77 6.33
CA SER A 426 17.54 5.12 5.53
C SER A 426 18.69 6.07 5.21
N ASN A 427 18.39 7.31 4.87
CA ASN A 427 19.41 8.32 4.53
C ASN A 427 20.19 8.80 5.77
N ILE A 428 19.51 8.98 6.91
CA ILE A 428 20.13 9.37 8.19
C ILE A 428 21.19 8.35 8.59
N ILE A 429 20.97 7.08 8.33
CA ILE A 429 21.92 6.00 8.68
C ILE A 429 23.01 5.85 7.60
N LEU A 430 22.63 5.84 6.33
CA LEU A 430 23.55 5.53 5.23
C LEU A 430 24.44 6.70 4.82
N PHE A 431 23.96 7.92 4.92
CA PHE A 431 24.76 9.11 4.56
C PHE A 431 26.03 9.27 5.42
N PRO A 432 25.99 9.16 6.76
CA PRO A 432 27.21 9.13 7.58
C PRO A 432 28.17 8.00 7.23
N ILE A 433 27.65 6.83 6.89
CA ILE A 433 28.46 5.69 6.44
C ILE A 433 29.19 6.03 5.14
N GLY A 434 28.51 6.69 4.19
CA GLY A 434 29.12 7.19 2.97
C GLY A 434 30.26 8.20 3.23
N LEU A 435 30.04 9.15 4.14
CA LEU A 435 31.08 10.10 4.57
C LEU A 435 32.26 9.40 5.23
N PHE A 436 32.01 8.39 6.04
CA PHE A 436 33.04 7.58 6.66
C PHE A 436 33.92 6.86 5.60
N PHE A 437 33.31 6.23 4.58
CA PHE A 437 34.05 5.62 3.49
C PHE A 437 34.83 6.66 2.68
N LEU A 438 34.27 7.82 2.42
CA LEU A 438 34.96 8.91 1.72
C LEU A 438 36.21 9.36 2.51
N TYR A 439 36.06 9.54 3.82
CA TYR A 439 37.19 9.92 4.69
C TYR A 439 38.32 8.88 4.69
N HIS A 440 37.99 7.60 4.80
CA HIS A 440 38.94 6.50 4.82
C HIS A 440 39.62 6.28 3.44
N SER A 441 38.84 6.41 2.36
CA SER A 441 39.38 6.28 1.00
C SER A 441 40.38 7.41 0.65
N ARG A 442 40.24 8.61 1.26
CA ARG A 442 41.22 9.71 1.14
C ARG A 442 42.57 9.38 1.82
N LYS A 443 42.54 8.63 2.92
CA LYS A 443 43.71 8.31 3.73
C LYS A 443 44.44 7.06 3.23
N ASP A 444 44.01 6.44 2.12
CA ASP A 444 44.50 5.15 1.63
C ASP A 444 44.60 4.06 2.74
N SER A 445 43.72 4.17 3.77
CA SER A 445 43.75 3.21 4.86
C SER A 445 43.19 1.87 4.38
N ARG A 446 43.94 0.81 4.61
CA ARG A 446 43.65 -0.58 4.20
C ARG A 446 42.53 -1.19 5.07
N ILE A 447 41.32 -0.77 4.85
CA ILE A 447 40.15 -1.23 5.64
C ILE A 447 39.85 -2.73 5.36
N PHE A 448 40.09 -3.20 4.14
CA PHE A 448 39.80 -4.58 3.72
C PHE A 448 41.01 -5.52 3.72
N GLU A 449 42.22 -5.06 4.07
CA GLU A 449 43.34 -5.93 4.33
C GLU A 449 43.41 -6.39 5.80
N ILE A 450 42.27 -6.50 6.49
CA ILE A 450 42.22 -7.30 7.71
C ILE A 450 42.36 -8.74 7.23
N ASN A 451 43.61 -9.22 7.24
CA ASN A 451 43.90 -10.63 7.10
C ASN A 451 43.20 -11.33 8.26
N ILE A 452 41.99 -11.86 7.99
CA ILE A 452 41.21 -12.64 8.96
C ILE A 452 42.09 -13.72 9.57
N LYS A 453 43.05 -14.24 8.78
CA LYS A 453 44.14 -15.14 9.26
C LYS A 453 45.00 -14.51 10.34
N ASP A 454 45.45 -13.27 10.19
CA ASP A 454 46.33 -12.61 11.17
C ASP A 454 45.58 -12.23 12.45
N TYR A 455 44.31 -11.86 12.32
CA TYR A 455 43.43 -11.59 13.49
C TYR A 455 43.15 -12.90 14.27
N ILE A 456 42.84 -14.00 13.57
CA ILE A 456 42.60 -15.31 14.19
C ILE A 456 43.88 -15.85 14.79
N THR A 457 45.04 -15.77 14.08
CA THR A 457 46.34 -16.23 14.61
C THR A 457 46.80 -15.39 15.79
N SER A 458 46.55 -14.08 15.83
CA SER A 458 46.92 -13.24 16.97
C SER A 458 46.03 -13.54 18.21
N LYS A 459 44.73 -13.82 18.01
CA LYS A 459 43.88 -14.28 19.12
C LYS A 459 44.24 -15.69 19.60
N VAL A 460 44.48 -16.59 18.68
CA VAL A 460 44.89 -17.97 19.03
C VAL A 460 46.28 -17.99 19.74
N SER A 461 47.22 -17.13 19.32
CA SER A 461 48.51 -16.98 20.01
C SER A 461 48.38 -16.35 21.39
N LYS A 462 47.45 -15.42 21.61
CA LYS A 462 47.14 -14.88 22.95
C LYS A 462 46.52 -15.94 23.86
N ILE A 463 45.61 -16.76 23.35
CA ILE A 463 45.01 -17.87 24.11
C ILE A 463 46.05 -18.92 24.46
N LYS A 464 46.96 -19.29 23.50
CA LYS A 464 48.07 -20.20 23.77
C LYS A 464 49.12 -19.66 24.78
N LYS A 465 49.28 -18.34 24.88
CA LYS A 465 50.12 -17.74 25.91
C LYS A 465 49.51 -17.81 27.31
N ILE A 466 48.18 -17.69 27.39
CA ILE A 466 47.45 -17.79 28.66
C ILE A 466 47.41 -19.26 29.17
N THR A 467 47.25 -20.24 28.26
CA THR A 467 47.28 -21.68 28.62
C THR A 467 48.71 -22.23 28.91
N LYS A 468 49.77 -21.49 28.60
CA LYS A 468 51.15 -21.87 29.00
C LYS A 468 51.59 -21.23 30.31
N SER A 469 50.80 -20.34 30.91
CA SER A 469 51.11 -19.70 32.21
C SER A 469 50.28 -20.27 33.36
N PHE A 470 49.54 -21.35 33.14
CA PHE A 470 48.96 -22.26 34.11
C PHE A 470 49.62 -23.64 33.95
#